data_2fa3c1987bbfffc9cc97395ddc56064e
#
_entry.id   2fa3c1987bbfffc9cc97395ddc56064e
#
_cell.length_a   1.000
_cell.length_b   1.000
_cell.length_c   1.000
_cell.angle_alpha   90.00
_cell.angle_beta   90.00
_cell.angle_gamma   90.00
#
_symmetry.space_group_name_H-M   'P 1'
#
loop_
_entity.id
_entity.type
_entity.pdbx_description
1 polymer ?
#
loop_
_entity_poly.entity_id
_entity_poly.type
_entity_poly.pdbx_seq_one_letter_code
_entity_poly.pdbx_strand_id
1 'polypeptide(L)'
;MNAYLSISPEVQEALKAGKPVVALESTIISHGMPYPQNVETALKVEQTIRENGAVPATIAIIGGQLKAGCTPEEIEYLGKKGQAVIKASRRDLPVLIARKADGATTVTTTMIIASMAGIRVFATGGIGGVHRGAQQTFDISADLEELAQTPVMVVCAGAKSILDLGLTLEYLETKGVPVIGYGTEELPAFYTRHSGFKVDYRIDTPEELAAAFKAKMDCGLKGGMLVTNPIPQEFSMPKEVIDKAIEQALREMDEAGIHGKQCTPFLLAKVKDLTGGESLASNIQLVLNNARLAAKTAKALCEK
;
A
#
# COMPACT_ATOMS: atom_id res chain seq x y z
N MET A 1 -3.91 -10.58 24.35
CA MET A 1 -2.96 -9.91 23.42
C MET A 1 -2.29 -11.00 22.60
N ASN A 2 -2.14 -10.83 21.29
CA ASN A 2 -1.48 -11.84 20.44
C ASN A 2 0.01 -11.93 20.83
N ALA A 3 0.52 -13.12 21.17
CA ALA A 3 1.89 -13.32 21.63
C ALA A 3 2.97 -12.95 20.59
N TYR A 4 2.60 -12.88 19.33
CA TYR A 4 3.50 -12.53 18.23
C TYR A 4 3.47 -11.06 17.85
N LEU A 5 2.50 -10.27 18.38
CA LEU A 5 2.33 -8.87 18.05
C LEU A 5 3.11 -7.97 19.03
N SER A 6 3.94 -7.10 18.51
CA SER A 6 4.68 -6.06 19.22
C SER A 6 4.23 -4.69 18.72
N ILE A 7 3.58 -3.92 19.57
CA ILE A 7 3.14 -2.56 19.27
C ILE A 7 4.10 -1.59 19.96
N SER A 8 4.61 -0.58 19.24
CA SER A 8 5.48 0.43 19.84
C SER A 8 4.74 1.21 20.94
N PRO A 9 5.43 1.72 21.97
CA PRO A 9 4.81 2.49 23.04
C PRO A 9 3.98 3.68 22.50
N GLU A 10 4.51 4.44 21.56
CA GLU A 10 3.83 5.57 20.95
C GLU A 10 2.51 5.17 20.29
N VAL A 11 2.53 4.12 19.46
CA VAL A 11 1.32 3.61 18.79
C VAL A 11 0.32 3.07 19.81
N GLN A 12 0.78 2.35 20.84
CA GLN A 12 -0.08 1.83 21.89
C GLN A 12 -0.78 2.93 22.69
N GLU A 13 -0.04 3.98 23.06
CA GLU A 13 -0.57 5.14 23.77
C GLU A 13 -1.57 5.91 22.89
N ALA A 14 -1.25 6.12 21.61
CA ALA A 14 -2.16 6.78 20.67
C ALA A 14 -3.49 6.03 20.54
N LEU A 15 -3.44 4.71 20.34
CA LEU A 15 -4.64 3.88 20.22
C LEU A 15 -5.49 3.89 21.52
N LYS A 16 -4.85 3.78 22.70
CA LYS A 16 -5.54 3.88 24.00
C LYS A 16 -6.20 5.22 24.21
N ALA A 17 -5.59 6.31 23.73
CA ALA A 17 -6.09 7.66 23.84
C ALA A 17 -7.11 8.02 22.74
N GLY A 18 -7.47 7.08 21.85
CA GLY A 18 -8.36 7.34 20.70
C GLY A 18 -7.78 8.32 19.69
N LYS A 19 -6.45 8.46 19.62
CA LYS A 19 -5.77 9.32 18.65
C LYS A 19 -5.63 8.63 17.29
N PRO A 20 -5.56 9.38 16.19
CA PRO A 20 -5.42 8.83 14.86
C PRO A 20 -4.06 8.14 14.67
N VAL A 21 -4.10 6.93 14.13
CA VAL A 21 -2.91 6.14 13.77
C VAL A 21 -3.04 5.68 12.32
N VAL A 22 -1.95 5.79 11.55
CA VAL A 22 -1.87 5.35 10.16
C VAL A 22 -0.79 4.29 10.02
N ALA A 23 -1.15 3.11 9.51
CA ALA A 23 -0.20 2.06 9.17
C ALA A 23 0.56 2.40 7.87
N LEU A 24 1.80 1.94 7.78
CA LEU A 24 2.67 2.02 6.60
C LEU A 24 3.28 0.64 6.32
N GLU A 25 3.42 0.27 5.05
CA GLU A 25 4.08 -0.97 4.66
C GLU A 25 5.61 -0.88 4.69
N SER A 26 6.29 -2.01 4.72
CA SER A 26 7.76 -2.09 4.65
C SER A 26 8.30 -2.66 3.33
N THR A 27 7.45 -3.15 2.43
CA THR A 27 7.91 -3.57 1.09
C THR A 27 8.56 -2.41 0.33
N ILE A 28 8.04 -1.19 0.46
CA ILE A 28 8.64 0.00 -0.15
C ILE A 28 10.09 0.24 0.36
N ILE A 29 10.37 -0.12 1.61
CA ILE A 29 11.68 0.02 2.23
C ILE A 29 12.66 -1.02 1.67
N SER A 30 12.29 -2.30 1.66
CA SER A 30 13.21 -3.37 1.32
C SER A 30 13.23 -3.74 -0.17
N HIS A 31 12.17 -3.45 -0.93
CA HIS A 31 12.01 -3.89 -2.31
C HIS A 31 11.58 -2.79 -3.29
N GLY A 32 11.29 -1.57 -2.79
CA GLY A 32 10.74 -0.50 -3.64
C GLY A 32 11.76 0.50 -4.15
N MET A 33 12.83 0.72 -3.41
CA MET A 33 13.84 1.76 -3.71
C MET A 33 15.23 1.32 -3.26
N PRO A 34 16.31 1.86 -3.88
CA PRO A 34 17.67 1.59 -3.42
C PRO A 34 17.97 2.32 -2.09
N TYR A 35 18.90 1.76 -1.32
CA TYR A 35 19.48 2.43 -0.15
C TYR A 35 20.43 3.56 -0.62
N PRO A 36 20.47 4.73 0.04
CA PRO A 36 19.74 5.13 1.26
C PRO A 36 18.34 5.74 1.02
N GLN A 37 17.94 5.95 -0.23
CA GLN A 37 16.71 6.64 -0.60
C GLN A 37 15.45 5.97 -0.05
N ASN A 38 15.47 4.65 0.10
CA ASN A 38 14.38 3.88 0.70
C ASN A 38 14.11 4.29 2.17
N VAL A 39 15.16 4.44 2.97
CA VAL A 39 15.06 4.86 4.37
C VAL A 39 14.64 6.32 4.49
N GLU A 40 15.26 7.20 3.71
CA GLU A 40 14.92 8.63 3.66
C GLU A 40 13.45 8.83 3.31
N THR A 41 12.95 8.07 2.31
CA THR A 41 11.54 8.14 1.91
C THR A 41 10.63 7.63 3.01
N ALA A 42 10.94 6.50 3.64
CA ALA A 42 10.12 5.95 4.72
C ALA A 42 10.00 6.92 5.89
N LEU A 43 11.10 7.50 6.35
CA LEU A 43 11.11 8.49 7.43
C LEU A 43 10.37 9.78 7.04
N LYS A 44 10.48 10.21 5.78
CA LYS A 44 9.72 11.36 5.27
C LYS A 44 8.22 11.09 5.21
N VAL A 45 7.80 9.88 4.90
CA VAL A 45 6.37 9.48 4.93
C VAL A 45 5.85 9.49 6.36
N GLU A 46 6.59 8.95 7.32
CA GLU A 46 6.23 9.04 8.75
C GLU A 46 6.10 10.50 9.21
N GLN A 47 7.08 11.34 8.87
CA GLN A 47 7.05 12.75 9.20
C GLN A 47 5.81 13.45 8.59
N THR A 48 5.47 13.13 7.34
CA THR A 48 4.27 13.67 6.68
C THR A 48 2.99 13.31 7.44
N ILE A 49 2.89 12.08 7.96
CA ILE A 49 1.73 11.68 8.78
C ILE A 49 1.69 12.49 10.07
N ARG A 50 2.83 12.69 10.77
CA ARG A 50 2.93 13.49 11.99
C ARG A 50 2.50 14.94 11.77
N GLU A 51 3.00 15.56 10.70
CA GLU A 51 2.65 16.94 10.32
C GLU A 51 1.16 17.12 10.01
N ASN A 52 0.47 16.05 9.65
CA ASN A 52 -0.99 16.05 9.41
C ASN A 52 -1.80 15.53 10.60
N GLY A 53 -1.17 15.42 11.78
CA GLY A 53 -1.85 15.23 13.07
C GLY A 53 -2.19 13.78 13.41
N ALA A 54 -1.53 12.80 12.78
CA ALA A 54 -1.68 11.38 13.10
C ALA A 54 -0.34 10.74 13.53
N VAL A 55 -0.40 9.59 14.17
CA VAL A 55 0.77 8.80 14.56
C VAL A 55 1.07 7.78 13.48
N PRO A 56 2.27 7.74 12.89
CA PRO A 56 2.65 6.72 11.94
C PRO A 56 2.96 5.40 12.64
N ALA A 57 2.62 4.30 12.00
CA ALA A 57 2.96 2.94 12.44
C ALA A 57 3.51 2.14 11.26
N THR A 58 4.81 2.19 11.04
CA THR A 58 5.47 1.34 10.04
C THR A 58 5.40 -0.12 10.50
N ILE A 59 4.85 -0.97 9.64
CA ILE A 59 4.58 -2.38 9.88
C ILE A 59 5.67 -3.23 9.24
N ALA A 60 6.23 -4.16 10.00
CA ALA A 60 7.23 -5.12 9.51
C ALA A 60 7.18 -6.42 10.32
N ILE A 61 7.96 -7.41 9.90
CA ILE A 61 8.25 -8.61 10.67
C ILE A 61 9.75 -8.62 10.95
N ILE A 62 10.15 -8.63 12.21
CA ILE A 62 11.57 -8.62 12.61
C ILE A 62 11.79 -9.75 13.62
N GLY A 63 12.68 -10.68 13.28
CA GLY A 63 12.95 -11.85 14.12
C GLY A 63 11.71 -12.69 14.42
N GLY A 64 10.73 -12.74 13.50
CA GLY A 64 9.43 -13.42 13.67
C GLY A 64 8.41 -12.65 14.51
N GLN A 65 8.73 -11.45 14.98
CA GLN A 65 7.80 -10.56 15.68
C GLN A 65 7.05 -9.68 14.69
N LEU A 66 5.72 -9.62 14.81
CA LEU A 66 4.85 -8.74 14.02
C LEU A 66 4.90 -7.34 14.65
N LYS A 67 5.58 -6.42 14.01
CA LYS A 67 5.81 -5.06 14.51
C LYS A 67 4.73 -4.12 14.02
N ALA A 68 4.14 -3.34 14.92
CA ALA A 68 3.29 -2.19 14.60
C ALA A 68 3.92 -0.93 15.22
N GLY A 69 4.58 -0.13 14.38
CA GLY A 69 5.44 0.98 14.76
C GLY A 69 6.90 0.55 14.89
N CYS A 70 7.61 0.45 13.75
CA CYS A 70 9.05 0.25 13.73
C CYS A 70 9.78 1.50 14.23
N THR A 71 10.92 1.32 14.92
CA THR A 71 11.82 2.42 15.27
C THR A 71 12.62 2.88 14.04
N PRO A 72 13.23 4.09 14.07
CA PRO A 72 14.11 4.53 12.97
C PRO A 72 15.25 3.53 12.71
N GLU A 73 15.81 2.90 13.74
CA GLU A 73 16.87 1.90 13.63
C GLU A 73 16.36 0.62 12.96
N GLU A 74 15.12 0.21 13.22
CA GLU A 74 14.48 -0.93 12.58
C GLU A 74 14.19 -0.63 11.10
N ILE A 75 13.78 0.60 10.77
CA ILE A 75 13.60 1.07 9.37
C ILE A 75 14.95 1.07 8.64
N GLU A 76 15.99 1.60 9.27
CA GLU A 76 17.36 1.60 8.74
C GLU A 76 17.89 0.16 8.50
N TYR A 77 17.64 -0.74 9.44
CA TYR A 77 17.98 -2.15 9.33
C TYR A 77 17.32 -2.83 8.12
N LEU A 78 16.02 -2.64 7.96
CA LEU A 78 15.27 -3.17 6.81
C LEU A 78 15.76 -2.57 5.50
N GLY A 79 16.05 -1.28 5.48
CA GLY A 79 16.57 -0.57 4.32
C GLY A 79 17.92 -1.06 3.86
N LYS A 80 18.86 -1.25 4.79
CA LYS A 80 20.20 -1.79 4.52
C LYS A 80 20.17 -3.24 4.04
N LYS A 81 19.33 -4.08 4.65
CA LYS A 81 19.14 -5.47 4.22
C LYS A 81 18.52 -5.56 2.83
N GLY A 82 17.67 -4.61 2.47
CA GLY A 82 17.05 -4.54 1.15
C GLY A 82 16.40 -5.87 0.75
N GLN A 83 16.66 -6.33 -0.46
CA GLN A 83 16.05 -7.54 -1.04
C GLN A 83 16.39 -8.85 -0.31
N ALA A 84 17.33 -8.86 0.64
CA ALA A 84 17.59 -10.02 1.49
C ALA A 84 16.47 -10.24 2.53
N VAL A 85 15.63 -9.22 2.81
CA VAL A 85 14.42 -9.36 3.62
C VAL A 85 13.34 -10.02 2.79
N ILE A 86 12.66 -11.03 3.35
CA ILE A 86 11.61 -11.77 2.64
C ILE A 86 10.41 -10.86 2.38
N LYS A 87 9.99 -10.73 1.11
CA LYS A 87 8.72 -10.07 0.76
C LYS A 87 7.57 -10.94 1.28
N ALA A 88 6.91 -10.48 2.33
CA ALA A 88 5.95 -11.24 3.10
C ALA A 88 4.51 -10.95 2.70
N SER A 89 3.76 -12.00 2.37
CA SER A 89 2.32 -11.99 2.18
C SER A 89 1.65 -12.89 3.24
N ARG A 90 0.32 -13.00 3.25
CA ARG A 90 -0.45 -13.80 4.21
C ARG A 90 0.14 -15.21 4.43
N ARG A 91 0.47 -15.91 3.34
CA ARG A 91 1.00 -17.28 3.39
C ARG A 91 2.37 -17.40 4.06
N ASP A 92 3.13 -16.29 4.11
CA ASP A 92 4.49 -16.27 4.65
C ASP A 92 4.50 -16.07 6.17
N LEU A 93 3.45 -15.44 6.74
CA LEU A 93 3.35 -15.09 8.17
C LEU A 93 3.69 -16.25 9.11
N PRO A 94 3.00 -17.42 9.05
CA PRO A 94 3.25 -18.49 10.00
C PRO A 94 4.67 -19.05 9.89
N VAL A 95 5.24 -19.06 8.69
CA VAL A 95 6.59 -19.58 8.43
C VAL A 95 7.64 -18.61 8.98
N LEU A 96 7.47 -17.30 8.74
CA LEU A 96 8.39 -16.26 9.24
C LEU A 96 8.40 -16.22 10.77
N ILE A 97 7.23 -16.32 11.41
CA ILE A 97 7.10 -16.40 12.87
C ILE A 97 7.85 -17.62 13.39
N ALA A 98 7.57 -18.82 12.85
CA ALA A 98 8.18 -20.05 13.29
C ALA A 98 9.70 -20.09 13.14
N ARG A 99 10.21 -19.47 12.07
CA ARG A 99 11.65 -19.39 11.75
C ARG A 99 12.36 -18.21 12.40
N LYS A 100 11.63 -17.35 13.12
CA LYS A 100 12.14 -16.08 13.66
C LYS A 100 12.86 -15.25 12.58
N ALA A 101 12.27 -15.22 11.38
CA ALA A 101 12.84 -14.55 10.21
C ALA A 101 12.26 -13.14 10.03
N ASP A 102 12.95 -12.34 9.19
CA ASP A 102 12.52 -11.00 8.84
C ASP A 102 11.62 -11.01 7.60
N GLY A 103 10.63 -10.13 7.59
CA GLY A 103 9.70 -9.94 6.50
C GLY A 103 9.36 -8.48 6.26
N ALA A 104 9.48 -8.05 5.02
CA ALA A 104 8.95 -6.78 4.54
C ALA A 104 7.49 -7.00 4.14
N THR A 105 6.58 -6.28 4.81
CA THR A 105 5.14 -6.50 4.66
C THR A 105 4.59 -5.89 3.38
N THR A 106 3.86 -6.69 2.60
CA THR A 106 3.03 -6.22 1.47
C THR A 106 1.76 -5.55 2.00
N VAL A 107 0.91 -5.02 1.10
CA VAL A 107 -0.41 -4.49 1.48
C VAL A 107 -1.17 -5.53 2.32
N THR A 108 -1.22 -6.78 1.86
CA THR A 108 -1.85 -7.91 2.57
C THR A 108 -1.39 -8.00 4.03
N THR A 109 -0.10 -8.19 4.25
CA THR A 109 0.43 -8.41 5.61
C THR A 109 0.37 -7.16 6.47
N THR A 110 0.49 -5.98 5.87
CA THR A 110 0.31 -4.72 6.56
C THR A 110 -1.12 -4.57 7.08
N MET A 111 -2.13 -4.87 6.26
CA MET A 111 -3.53 -4.86 6.69
C MET A 111 -3.79 -5.82 7.84
N ILE A 112 -3.26 -7.05 7.77
CA ILE A 112 -3.42 -8.08 8.83
C ILE A 112 -2.86 -7.56 10.15
N ILE A 113 -1.61 -7.11 10.15
CA ILE A 113 -0.92 -6.66 11.37
C ILE A 113 -1.55 -5.37 11.91
N ALA A 114 -1.89 -4.42 11.04
CA ALA A 114 -2.60 -3.20 11.40
C ALA A 114 -3.93 -3.51 12.09
N SER A 115 -4.74 -4.40 11.52
CA SER A 115 -6.00 -4.84 12.11
C SER A 115 -5.81 -5.52 13.46
N MET A 116 -4.80 -6.38 13.61
CA MET A 116 -4.45 -7.01 14.90
C MET A 116 -4.06 -5.97 15.96
N ALA A 117 -3.41 -4.88 15.56
CA ALA A 117 -3.04 -3.77 16.45
C ALA A 117 -4.20 -2.81 16.75
N GLY A 118 -5.32 -2.91 16.02
CA GLY A 118 -6.45 -1.98 16.14
C GLY A 118 -6.37 -0.75 15.25
N ILE A 119 -5.42 -0.71 14.31
CA ILE A 119 -5.25 0.39 13.34
C ILE A 119 -6.24 0.19 12.18
N ARG A 120 -6.94 1.25 11.78
CA ARG A 120 -8.03 1.20 10.80
C ARG A 120 -7.71 1.89 9.47
N VAL A 121 -6.65 2.66 9.39
CA VAL A 121 -6.24 3.38 8.17
C VAL A 121 -4.81 3.03 7.82
N PHE A 122 -4.55 2.75 6.55
CA PHE A 122 -3.25 2.39 6.01
C PHE A 122 -2.97 3.21 4.76
N ALA A 123 -1.78 3.80 4.66
CA ALA A 123 -1.30 4.52 3.49
C ALA A 123 -0.22 3.74 2.76
N THR A 124 -0.36 3.61 1.44
CA THR A 124 0.63 2.97 0.57
C THR A 124 0.74 3.70 -0.77
N GLY A 125 1.71 3.36 -1.59
CA GLY A 125 1.81 3.89 -2.97
C GLY A 125 0.71 3.35 -3.86
N GLY A 126 0.54 2.03 -3.91
CA GLY A 126 -0.48 1.37 -4.71
C GLY A 126 -0.58 -0.11 -4.36
N ILE A 127 -1.76 -0.66 -4.58
CA ILE A 127 -2.04 -2.07 -4.31
C ILE A 127 -1.53 -2.98 -5.44
N GLY A 128 -1.39 -4.28 -5.14
CA GLY A 128 -1.38 -5.33 -6.13
C GLY A 128 -2.77 -5.51 -6.76
N GLY A 129 -2.83 -6.27 -7.84
CA GLY A 129 -4.06 -6.49 -8.56
C GLY A 129 -3.99 -7.77 -9.39
N VAL A 130 -4.81 -7.85 -10.42
CA VAL A 130 -4.78 -8.91 -11.42
C VAL A 130 -3.63 -8.62 -12.40
N HIS A 131 -2.71 -9.57 -12.58
CA HIS A 131 -1.61 -9.41 -13.54
C HIS A 131 -2.13 -9.56 -14.98
N ARG A 132 -1.47 -8.89 -15.93
CA ARG A 132 -1.79 -9.06 -17.35
C ARG A 132 -1.54 -10.52 -17.74
N GLY A 133 -2.47 -11.13 -18.44
CA GLY A 133 -2.42 -12.56 -18.76
C GLY A 133 -2.87 -13.51 -17.64
N ALA A 134 -3.48 -12.98 -16.59
CA ALA A 134 -3.96 -13.79 -15.46
C ALA A 134 -5.02 -14.85 -15.86
N GLN A 135 -5.66 -14.68 -17.01
CA GLN A 135 -6.59 -15.68 -17.56
C GLN A 135 -5.90 -17.05 -17.81
N GLN A 136 -4.59 -17.06 -18.05
CA GLN A 136 -3.78 -18.26 -18.21
C GLN A 136 -2.97 -18.62 -16.97
N THR A 137 -2.49 -17.60 -16.24
CA THR A 137 -1.52 -17.80 -15.14
C THR A 137 -2.18 -17.85 -13.75
N PHE A 138 -3.40 -17.33 -13.61
CA PHE A 138 -4.05 -17.06 -12.31
C PHE A 138 -3.20 -16.20 -11.37
N ASP A 139 -2.28 -15.35 -11.91
CA ASP A 139 -1.46 -14.47 -11.10
C ASP A 139 -2.30 -13.27 -10.64
N ILE A 140 -2.92 -13.43 -9.47
CA ILE A 140 -3.76 -12.45 -8.80
C ILE A 140 -3.15 -12.16 -7.44
N SER A 141 -2.96 -10.89 -7.11
CA SER A 141 -2.39 -10.47 -5.85
C SER A 141 -3.28 -10.85 -4.67
N ALA A 142 -2.66 -11.37 -3.60
CA ALA A 142 -3.33 -11.60 -2.34
C ALA A 142 -3.88 -10.31 -1.68
N ASP A 143 -3.44 -9.13 -2.15
CA ASP A 143 -3.93 -7.85 -1.66
C ASP A 143 -5.45 -7.70 -1.89
N LEU A 144 -5.95 -8.22 -3.01
CA LEU A 144 -7.38 -8.15 -3.33
C LEU A 144 -8.22 -9.02 -2.39
N GLU A 145 -7.73 -10.21 -2.06
CA GLU A 145 -8.39 -11.09 -1.07
C GLU A 145 -8.34 -10.49 0.33
N GLU A 146 -7.25 -9.80 0.69
CA GLU A 146 -7.14 -9.19 2.01
C GLU A 146 -8.06 -7.98 2.16
N LEU A 147 -8.19 -7.17 1.10
CA LEU A 147 -9.17 -6.07 1.05
C LEU A 147 -10.61 -6.57 1.29
N ALA A 148 -10.93 -7.80 0.84
CA ALA A 148 -12.25 -8.40 1.01
C ALA A 148 -12.54 -8.86 2.45
N GLN A 149 -11.53 -9.08 3.31
CA GLN A 149 -11.74 -9.74 4.59
C GLN A 149 -11.22 -8.98 5.81
N THR A 150 -10.31 -8.02 5.64
CA THR A 150 -9.66 -7.31 6.75
C THR A 150 -10.13 -5.85 6.82
N PRO A 151 -10.74 -5.41 7.95
CA PRO A 151 -11.40 -4.12 8.06
C PRO A 151 -10.39 -2.99 8.28
N VAL A 152 -9.64 -2.67 7.24
CA VAL A 152 -8.69 -1.55 7.17
C VAL A 152 -8.94 -0.77 5.89
N MET A 153 -9.10 0.55 5.99
CA MET A 153 -9.17 1.45 4.84
C MET A 153 -7.77 1.62 4.27
N VAL A 154 -7.60 1.37 2.97
CA VAL A 154 -6.32 1.51 2.27
C VAL A 154 -6.37 2.73 1.36
N VAL A 155 -5.52 3.71 1.63
CA VAL A 155 -5.36 4.94 0.83
C VAL A 155 -4.13 4.77 -0.07
N CYS A 156 -4.33 4.83 -1.38
CA CYS A 156 -3.28 4.58 -2.37
C CYS A 156 -3.53 5.36 -3.67
N ALA A 157 -2.61 5.32 -4.63
CA ALA A 157 -2.81 5.90 -5.96
C ALA A 157 -3.43 4.89 -6.97
N GLY A 158 -4.27 3.98 -6.48
CA GLY A 158 -4.86 2.90 -7.27
C GLY A 158 -4.01 1.63 -7.28
N ALA A 159 -4.33 0.70 -8.18
CA ALA A 159 -3.46 -0.44 -8.45
C ALA A 159 -2.23 0.00 -9.26
N LYS A 160 -1.12 -0.72 -9.09
CA LYS A 160 0.11 -0.42 -9.85
C LYS A 160 -0.15 -0.52 -11.34
N SER A 161 0.29 0.45 -12.12
CA SER A 161 0.01 0.60 -13.55
C SER A 161 0.50 -0.56 -14.44
N ILE A 162 1.40 -1.39 -13.91
CA ILE A 162 1.89 -2.64 -14.56
C ILE A 162 0.83 -3.74 -14.60
N LEU A 163 -0.28 -3.59 -13.87
CA LEU A 163 -1.35 -4.58 -13.72
C LEU A 163 -2.47 -4.37 -14.75
N ASP A 164 -3.39 -5.33 -14.82
CA ASP A 164 -4.65 -5.18 -15.54
C ASP A 164 -5.65 -4.47 -14.62
N LEU A 165 -5.88 -3.18 -14.88
CA LEU A 165 -6.72 -2.34 -14.03
C LEU A 165 -8.20 -2.70 -14.17
N GLY A 166 -8.64 -3.08 -15.36
CA GLY A 166 -10.02 -3.49 -15.61
C GLY A 166 -10.37 -4.77 -14.84
N LEU A 167 -9.58 -5.82 -15.03
CA LEU A 167 -9.77 -7.08 -14.30
C LEU A 167 -9.60 -6.92 -12.78
N THR A 168 -8.77 -5.98 -12.34
CA THR A 168 -8.61 -5.67 -10.92
C THR A 168 -9.90 -5.06 -10.34
N LEU A 169 -10.56 -4.14 -11.05
CA LEU A 169 -11.84 -3.57 -10.63
C LEU A 169 -12.94 -4.64 -10.56
N GLU A 170 -13.09 -5.46 -11.61
CA GLU A 170 -14.07 -6.56 -11.64
C GLU A 170 -13.87 -7.56 -10.48
N TYR A 171 -12.60 -7.84 -10.15
CA TYR A 171 -12.30 -8.71 -9.02
C TYR A 171 -12.71 -8.08 -7.68
N LEU A 172 -12.42 -6.79 -7.47
CA LEU A 172 -12.79 -6.06 -6.26
C LEU A 172 -14.31 -5.95 -6.13
N GLU A 173 -15.05 -5.70 -7.24
CA GLU A 173 -16.51 -5.69 -7.26
C GLU A 173 -17.07 -7.05 -6.80
N THR A 174 -16.61 -8.15 -7.42
CA THR A 174 -17.02 -9.51 -7.04
C THR A 174 -16.80 -9.81 -5.56
N LYS A 175 -15.72 -9.25 -4.98
CA LYS A 175 -15.40 -9.40 -3.55
C LYS A 175 -16.12 -8.40 -2.64
N GLY A 176 -16.93 -7.51 -3.17
CA GLY A 176 -17.67 -6.50 -2.43
C GLY A 176 -16.77 -5.44 -1.75
N VAL A 177 -15.63 -5.14 -2.35
CA VAL A 177 -14.71 -4.10 -1.87
C VAL A 177 -15.07 -2.76 -2.51
N PRO A 178 -15.53 -1.76 -1.73
CA PRO A 178 -15.79 -0.44 -2.29
C PRO A 178 -14.51 0.21 -2.82
N VAL A 179 -14.54 0.70 -4.07
CA VAL A 179 -13.45 1.44 -4.70
C VAL A 179 -13.87 2.90 -4.83
N ILE A 180 -13.24 3.76 -4.02
CA ILE A 180 -13.59 5.18 -3.91
C ILE A 180 -12.51 6.02 -4.59
N GLY A 181 -12.93 6.94 -5.47
CA GLY A 181 -12.07 7.98 -6.01
C GLY A 181 -12.11 9.22 -5.11
N TYR A 182 -10.96 9.61 -4.55
CA TYR A 182 -10.88 10.86 -3.79
C TYR A 182 -10.68 12.04 -4.73
N GLY A 183 -11.70 12.90 -4.83
CA GLY A 183 -11.71 14.05 -5.74
C GLY A 183 -11.71 13.68 -7.22
N THR A 184 -12.05 12.45 -7.59
CA THR A 184 -12.03 11.96 -8.96
C THR A 184 -13.13 10.93 -9.22
N GLU A 185 -13.66 10.91 -10.44
CA GLU A 185 -14.56 9.86 -10.96
C GLU A 185 -13.81 8.76 -11.72
N GLU A 186 -12.52 8.99 -11.98
CA GLU A 186 -11.67 8.07 -12.71
C GLU A 186 -10.69 7.37 -11.78
N LEU A 187 -10.48 6.06 -11.96
CA LEU A 187 -9.45 5.30 -11.24
C LEU A 187 -8.07 5.84 -11.61
N PRO A 188 -7.27 6.35 -10.66
CA PRO A 188 -5.90 6.73 -10.97
C PRO A 188 -5.05 5.49 -11.26
N ALA A 189 -4.10 5.61 -12.18
CA ALA A 189 -3.20 4.54 -12.62
C ALA A 189 -1.78 4.73 -12.08
N PHE A 190 -1.64 4.90 -10.76
CA PHE A 190 -0.37 5.02 -10.04
C PHE A 190 0.47 6.22 -10.50
N TYR A 191 1.23 6.11 -11.59
CA TYR A 191 2.08 7.18 -12.12
C TYR A 191 1.32 8.27 -12.87
N THR A 192 0.10 8.00 -13.29
CA THR A 192 -0.77 8.94 -14.02
C THR A 192 -2.14 9.02 -13.36
N ARG A 193 -2.79 10.18 -13.53
CA ARG A 193 -4.12 10.42 -13.00
C ARG A 193 -5.22 9.70 -13.79
N HIS A 194 -4.91 9.25 -15.01
CA HIS A 194 -5.87 8.73 -15.98
C HIS A 194 -5.59 7.27 -16.33
N SER A 195 -6.59 6.41 -16.11
CA SER A 195 -6.56 5.00 -16.51
C SER A 195 -7.50 4.68 -17.67
N GLY A 196 -8.54 5.48 -17.83
CA GLY A 196 -9.68 5.20 -18.72
C GLY A 196 -10.80 4.41 -18.03
N PHE A 197 -10.65 4.02 -16.76
CA PHE A 197 -11.67 3.30 -15.97
C PHE A 197 -12.30 4.23 -14.95
N LYS A 198 -13.61 4.08 -14.72
CA LYS A 198 -14.33 4.80 -13.67
C LYS A 198 -14.19 4.10 -12.32
N VAL A 199 -14.34 4.84 -11.24
CA VAL A 199 -14.57 4.31 -9.90
C VAL A 199 -16.06 4.25 -9.61
N ASP A 200 -16.47 3.45 -8.61
CA ASP A 200 -17.87 3.31 -8.26
C ASP A 200 -18.43 4.60 -7.65
N TYR A 201 -17.67 5.23 -6.78
CA TYR A 201 -18.08 6.42 -6.04
C TYR A 201 -16.94 7.43 -5.95
N ARG A 202 -17.29 8.72 -6.10
CA ARG A 202 -16.41 9.83 -5.79
C ARG A 202 -16.76 10.39 -4.41
N ILE A 203 -15.73 10.61 -3.60
CA ILE A 203 -15.82 11.31 -2.31
C ILE A 203 -14.78 12.43 -2.30
N ASP A 204 -15.17 13.61 -1.79
CA ASP A 204 -14.32 14.81 -1.87
C ASP A 204 -13.75 15.24 -0.50
N THR A 205 -14.17 14.62 0.61
CA THR A 205 -13.72 15.01 1.95
C THR A 205 -13.26 13.82 2.81
N PRO A 206 -12.25 14.00 3.68
CA PRO A 206 -11.83 12.96 4.62
C PRO A 206 -12.92 12.55 5.60
N GLU A 207 -13.82 13.47 5.97
CA GLU A 207 -14.94 13.26 6.88
C GLU A 207 -15.96 12.30 6.26
N GLU A 208 -16.27 12.46 4.98
CA GLU A 208 -17.17 11.56 4.25
C GLU A 208 -16.56 10.17 4.06
N LEU A 209 -15.24 10.08 3.78
CA LEU A 209 -14.51 8.81 3.77
C LEU A 209 -14.61 8.08 5.12
N ALA A 210 -14.39 8.81 6.21
CA ALA A 210 -14.49 8.26 7.56
C ALA A 210 -15.92 7.81 7.88
N ALA A 211 -16.94 8.60 7.52
CA ALA A 211 -18.34 8.26 7.70
C ALA A 211 -18.75 7.02 6.91
N ALA A 212 -18.34 6.91 5.65
CA ALA A 212 -18.62 5.74 4.80
C ALA A 212 -17.97 4.46 5.38
N PHE A 213 -16.72 4.55 5.83
CA PHE A 213 -16.03 3.42 6.44
C PHE A 213 -16.65 3.02 7.79
N LYS A 214 -17.04 4.00 8.60
CA LYS A 214 -17.75 3.74 9.85
C LYS A 214 -19.10 3.05 9.59
N ALA A 215 -19.91 3.55 8.66
CA ALA A 215 -21.17 2.92 8.27
C ALA A 215 -20.98 1.47 7.82
N LYS A 216 -19.93 1.19 7.03
CA LYS A 216 -19.58 -0.17 6.63
C LYS A 216 -19.32 -1.08 7.83
N MET A 217 -18.56 -0.60 8.82
CA MET A 217 -18.28 -1.37 10.04
C MET A 217 -19.53 -1.55 10.92
N ASP A 218 -20.33 -0.51 11.08
CA ASP A 218 -21.58 -0.53 11.88
C ASP A 218 -22.62 -1.50 11.27
N CYS A 219 -22.63 -1.65 9.94
CA CYS A 219 -23.42 -2.68 9.25
C CYS A 219 -22.87 -4.11 9.39
N GLY A 220 -21.74 -4.31 10.06
CA GLY A 220 -21.11 -5.63 10.22
C GLY A 220 -20.48 -6.18 8.94
N LEU A 221 -20.31 -5.36 7.91
CA LEU A 221 -19.69 -5.76 6.64
C LEU A 221 -18.19 -5.96 6.82
N LYS A 222 -17.72 -7.16 6.50
CA LYS A 222 -16.30 -7.51 6.56
C LYS A 222 -15.49 -6.78 5.48
N GLY A 223 -14.16 -6.87 5.61
CA GLY A 223 -13.23 -6.30 4.64
C GLY A 223 -13.01 -4.80 4.78
N GLY A 224 -12.06 -4.32 4.01
CA GLY A 224 -11.62 -2.93 3.96
C GLY A 224 -12.43 -2.07 2.98
N MET A 225 -11.84 -0.92 2.68
CA MET A 225 -12.29 0.02 1.66
C MET A 225 -11.03 0.50 0.92
N LEU A 226 -11.08 0.55 -0.39
CA LEU A 226 -9.99 1.06 -1.22
C LEU A 226 -10.28 2.52 -1.58
N VAL A 227 -9.45 3.43 -1.10
CA VAL A 227 -9.51 4.87 -1.43
C VAL A 227 -8.39 5.17 -2.41
N THR A 228 -8.76 5.55 -3.63
CA THR A 228 -7.81 5.87 -4.69
C THR A 228 -7.64 7.38 -4.80
N ASN A 229 -6.44 7.85 -4.48
CA ASN A 229 -6.06 9.26 -4.42
C ASN A 229 -5.10 9.58 -5.57
N PRO A 230 -5.52 10.36 -6.58
CA PRO A 230 -4.67 10.65 -7.73
C PRO A 230 -3.35 11.32 -7.33
N ILE A 231 -2.27 10.96 -8.00
CA ILE A 231 -0.99 11.65 -7.88
C ILE A 231 -1.19 13.16 -8.13
N PRO A 232 -0.51 14.07 -7.41
CA PRO A 232 -0.59 15.50 -7.70
C PRO A 232 -0.23 15.79 -9.17
N GLN A 233 -0.93 16.73 -9.79
CA GLN A 233 -0.87 17.01 -11.23
C GLN A 233 0.56 17.27 -11.71
N GLU A 234 1.33 18.01 -10.94
CA GLU A 234 2.72 18.39 -11.24
C GLU A 234 3.70 17.20 -11.27
N PHE A 235 3.32 16.07 -10.69
CA PHE A 235 4.13 14.85 -10.65
C PHE A 235 3.52 13.70 -11.48
N SER A 236 2.39 13.96 -12.14
CA SER A 236 1.72 12.99 -13.00
C SER A 236 2.51 12.82 -14.31
N MET A 237 2.87 11.59 -14.62
CA MET A 237 3.54 11.29 -15.89
C MET A 237 2.54 11.27 -17.05
N PRO A 238 2.95 11.68 -18.27
CA PRO A 238 2.13 11.52 -19.47
C PRO A 238 1.82 10.02 -19.69
N LYS A 239 0.54 9.71 -19.95
CA LYS A 239 0.07 8.33 -20.11
C LYS A 239 0.82 7.58 -21.20
N GLU A 240 1.05 8.21 -22.35
CA GLU A 240 1.73 7.58 -23.48
C GLU A 240 3.20 7.24 -23.18
N VAL A 241 3.87 8.01 -22.31
CA VAL A 241 5.26 7.75 -21.91
C VAL A 241 5.32 6.55 -20.97
N ILE A 242 4.44 6.53 -19.96
CA ILE A 242 4.45 5.46 -18.98
C ILE A 242 3.93 4.14 -19.55
N ASP A 243 2.93 4.16 -20.42
CA ASP A 243 2.41 2.97 -21.08
C ASP A 243 3.48 2.30 -21.94
N LYS A 244 4.24 3.04 -22.74
CA LYS A 244 5.37 2.51 -23.52
C LYS A 244 6.45 1.88 -22.65
N ALA A 245 6.81 2.54 -21.54
CA ALA A 245 7.80 1.99 -20.62
C ALA A 245 7.30 0.69 -19.96
N ILE A 246 6.03 0.62 -19.58
CA ILE A 246 5.42 -0.58 -19.01
C ILE A 246 5.38 -1.73 -20.05
N GLU A 247 4.95 -1.46 -21.27
CA GLU A 247 4.90 -2.46 -22.34
C GLU A 247 6.29 -3.05 -22.64
N GLN A 248 7.32 -2.21 -22.66
CA GLN A 248 8.68 -2.68 -22.83
C GLN A 248 9.14 -3.52 -21.64
N ALA A 249 8.89 -3.04 -20.40
CA ALA A 249 9.25 -3.78 -19.20
C ALA A 249 8.59 -5.15 -19.11
N LEU A 250 7.32 -5.26 -19.53
CA LEU A 250 6.59 -6.54 -19.60
C LEU A 250 7.21 -7.51 -20.60
N ARG A 251 7.55 -7.03 -21.80
CA ARG A 251 8.24 -7.89 -22.81
C ARG A 251 9.56 -8.43 -22.26
N GLU A 252 10.38 -7.56 -21.67
CA GLU A 252 11.67 -7.97 -21.12
C GLU A 252 11.53 -8.90 -19.90
N MET A 253 10.46 -8.75 -19.10
CA MET A 253 10.13 -9.67 -18.02
C MET A 253 9.81 -11.08 -18.55
N ASP A 254 8.98 -11.16 -19.60
CA ASP A 254 8.60 -12.42 -20.21
C ASP A 254 9.83 -13.12 -20.86
N GLU A 255 10.66 -12.38 -21.58
CA GLU A 255 11.92 -12.87 -22.17
C GLU A 255 12.90 -13.39 -21.10
N ALA A 256 12.93 -12.75 -19.93
CA ALA A 256 13.76 -13.17 -18.80
C ALA A 256 13.15 -14.33 -17.97
N GLY A 257 11.93 -14.77 -18.27
CA GLY A 257 11.24 -15.84 -17.55
C GLY A 257 10.95 -15.51 -16.08
N ILE A 258 10.69 -14.24 -15.75
CA ILE A 258 10.46 -13.78 -14.38
C ILE A 258 8.99 -13.94 -14.02
N HIS A 259 8.71 -14.65 -12.93
CA HIS A 259 7.34 -14.95 -12.48
C HIS A 259 7.12 -14.74 -10.98
N GLY A 260 5.84 -14.60 -10.56
CA GLY A 260 5.41 -14.57 -9.17
C GLY A 260 5.93 -13.36 -8.39
N LYS A 261 6.48 -13.58 -7.21
CA LYS A 261 6.90 -12.49 -6.28
C LYS A 261 7.94 -11.52 -6.88
N GLN A 262 8.68 -11.93 -7.90
CA GLN A 262 9.72 -11.12 -8.54
C GLN A 262 9.19 -10.18 -9.62
N CYS A 263 7.99 -10.41 -10.16
CA CYS A 263 7.42 -9.58 -11.24
C CYS A 263 7.38 -8.09 -10.87
N THR A 264 6.71 -7.75 -9.77
CA THR A 264 6.54 -6.35 -9.37
C THR A 264 7.87 -5.62 -9.12
N PRO A 265 8.83 -6.14 -8.34
CA PRO A 265 10.14 -5.49 -8.16
C PRO A 265 10.89 -5.29 -9.48
N PHE A 266 10.89 -6.29 -10.35
CA PHE A 266 11.52 -6.21 -11.66
C PHE A 266 10.88 -5.10 -12.51
N LEU A 267 9.55 -5.13 -12.66
CA LEU A 267 8.83 -4.17 -13.49
C LEU A 267 9.00 -2.73 -13.00
N LEU A 268 8.95 -2.49 -11.69
CA LEU A 268 9.16 -1.14 -11.14
C LEU A 268 10.58 -0.65 -11.36
N ALA A 269 11.59 -1.51 -11.19
CA ALA A 269 12.99 -1.16 -11.46
C ALA A 269 13.19 -0.85 -12.95
N LYS A 270 12.62 -1.68 -13.84
CA LYS A 270 12.75 -1.49 -15.29
C LYS A 270 12.04 -0.22 -15.78
N VAL A 271 10.83 0.04 -15.30
CA VAL A 271 10.10 1.29 -15.61
C VAL A 271 10.90 2.51 -15.13
N LYS A 272 11.53 2.45 -13.94
CA LYS A 272 12.42 3.52 -13.47
C LYS A 272 13.57 3.76 -14.44
N ASP A 273 14.24 2.70 -14.91
CA ASP A 273 15.36 2.83 -15.84
C ASP A 273 14.91 3.41 -17.19
N LEU A 274 13.78 2.91 -17.73
CA LEU A 274 13.21 3.37 -19.00
C LEU A 274 12.69 4.82 -18.96
N THR A 275 12.36 5.34 -17.77
CA THR A 275 11.91 6.73 -17.57
C THR A 275 12.99 7.65 -17.03
N GLY A 276 14.26 7.24 -17.04
CA GLY A 276 15.37 8.06 -16.53
C GLY A 276 15.25 8.45 -15.06
N GLY A 277 14.50 7.68 -14.26
CA GLY A 277 14.27 7.94 -12.85
C GLY A 277 13.02 8.79 -12.52
N GLU A 278 12.34 9.37 -13.51
CA GLU A 278 11.14 10.20 -13.28
C GLU A 278 10.02 9.42 -12.58
N SER A 279 9.82 8.14 -12.92
CA SER A 279 8.81 7.30 -12.27
C SER A 279 9.11 7.08 -10.78
N LEU A 280 10.37 7.09 -10.35
CA LEU A 280 10.72 7.00 -8.94
C LEU A 280 10.36 8.29 -8.19
N ALA A 281 10.64 9.47 -8.78
CA ALA A 281 10.22 10.74 -8.21
C ALA A 281 8.70 10.83 -8.08
N SER A 282 7.95 10.43 -9.11
CA SER A 282 6.49 10.31 -9.08
C SER A 282 6.01 9.37 -7.97
N ASN A 283 6.65 8.19 -7.80
CA ASN A 283 6.30 7.24 -6.76
C ASN A 283 6.46 7.84 -5.35
N ILE A 284 7.55 8.56 -5.08
CA ILE A 284 7.74 9.24 -3.79
C ILE A 284 6.62 10.24 -3.54
N GLN A 285 6.26 11.05 -4.52
CA GLN A 285 5.24 12.08 -4.36
C GLN A 285 3.83 11.52 -4.17
N LEU A 286 3.46 10.45 -4.88
CA LEU A 286 2.15 9.82 -4.66
C LEU A 286 2.04 9.19 -3.27
N VAL A 287 3.11 8.57 -2.74
CA VAL A 287 3.11 8.02 -1.37
C VAL A 287 2.93 9.12 -0.33
N LEU A 288 3.63 10.24 -0.47
CA LEU A 288 3.48 11.40 0.41
C LEU A 288 2.06 11.99 0.35
N ASN A 289 1.47 12.06 -0.85
CA ASN A 289 0.10 12.54 -1.04
C ASN A 289 -0.91 11.60 -0.36
N ASN A 290 -0.72 10.29 -0.49
CA ASN A 290 -1.56 9.29 0.16
C ASN A 290 -1.43 9.33 1.69
N ALA A 291 -0.23 9.55 2.21
CA ALA A 291 0.03 9.71 3.64
C ALA A 291 -0.71 10.92 4.22
N ARG A 292 -0.73 12.06 3.51
CA ARG A 292 -1.48 13.25 3.92
C ARG A 292 -2.99 12.96 4.01
N LEU A 293 -3.56 12.34 2.99
CA LEU A 293 -4.98 11.99 2.99
C LEU A 293 -5.31 10.98 4.08
N ALA A 294 -4.51 9.93 4.22
CA ALA A 294 -4.70 8.91 5.25
C ALA A 294 -4.67 9.49 6.67
N ALA A 295 -3.74 10.42 6.95
CA ALA A 295 -3.68 11.09 8.25
C ALA A 295 -4.93 11.91 8.54
N LYS A 296 -5.41 12.70 7.56
CA LYS A 296 -6.65 13.49 7.68
C LYS A 296 -7.86 12.58 7.87
N THR A 297 -7.96 11.49 7.12
CA THR A 297 -9.06 10.52 7.24
C THR A 297 -9.03 9.77 8.57
N ALA A 298 -7.83 9.37 9.04
CA ALA A 298 -7.68 8.75 10.35
C ALA A 298 -8.10 9.71 11.48
N LYS A 299 -7.80 11.02 11.36
CA LYS A 299 -8.25 12.03 12.28
C LYS A 299 -9.79 12.15 12.29
N ALA A 300 -10.41 12.27 11.11
CA ALA A 300 -11.86 12.32 10.98
C ALA A 300 -12.55 11.07 11.56
N LEU A 301 -11.93 9.89 11.41
CA LEU A 301 -12.46 8.64 11.97
C LEU A 301 -12.41 8.60 13.51
N CYS A 302 -11.51 9.34 14.15
CA CYS A 302 -11.41 9.46 15.60
C CYS A 302 -12.31 10.56 16.19
N GLU A 303 -12.78 11.51 15.39
CA GLU A 303 -13.72 12.55 15.80
C GLU A 303 -15.11 11.92 15.98
N LYS A 304 -15.77 12.24 17.13
CA LYS A 304 -17.07 11.66 17.52
C LYS A 304 -18.24 12.38 16.84
#